data_439af4063dda6b0fd5eafd640568d6a6
#
_entry.id   439af4063dda6b0fd5eafd640568d6a6
#
_cell.length_a   1.000
_cell.length_b   1.000
_cell.length_c   1.000
_cell.angle_alpha   90.00
_cell.angle_beta   90.00
_cell.angle_gamma   90.00
#
_symmetry.space_group_name_H-M   'P 1'
#
loop_
_entity.id
_entity.type
_entity.pdbx_description
1 polymer ?
#
loop_
_entity_poly.entity_id
_entity_poly.type
_entity_poly.pdbx_seq_one_letter_code
_entity_poly.pdbx_strand_id
1 'polypeptide(L)'
;MDMPHYLGSYLSNRFLKAGGTLTEKTFSTWEDALEASEATLVNCTGLGSFELLQDKALYPVRGQVLQSKSVQVDEFVLSADHPEGSIYVLPRRNGVILGGGSRSGVWDKQIDPVHAERTRRLAAMLSTKTGETDDWEMKVGLRPGRKQIRCERDDSAGKTIVHNYGHTGAGVTLSWGCAREVLSLLSESQLH
;
A
#
# COMPACT_ATOMS: atom_id res chain seq x y z
N MET A 1 -6.35 -4.86 -11.16
CA MET A 1 -7.45 -4.61 -10.19
C MET A 1 -7.63 -3.10 -10.04
N ASP A 2 -8.85 -2.61 -10.04
CA ASP A 2 -9.20 -1.22 -9.75
C ASP A 2 -9.32 -1.05 -8.23
N MET A 3 -8.26 -0.56 -7.59
CA MET A 3 -8.17 -0.47 -6.12
C MET A 3 -9.18 0.48 -5.50
N PRO A 4 -9.44 1.69 -6.04
CA PRO A 4 -10.49 2.56 -5.51
C PRO A 4 -11.86 1.87 -5.49
N HIS A 5 -12.22 1.15 -6.53
CA HIS A 5 -13.48 0.42 -6.57
C HIS A 5 -13.47 -0.79 -5.62
N TYR A 6 -12.38 -1.54 -5.59
CA TYR A 6 -12.26 -2.74 -4.75
C TYR A 6 -12.31 -2.41 -3.25
N LEU A 7 -11.49 -1.47 -2.79
CA LEU A 7 -11.45 -1.06 -1.37
C LEU A 7 -12.63 -0.17 -1.01
N GLY A 8 -12.84 0.92 -1.77
CA GLY A 8 -13.80 1.97 -1.43
C GLY A 8 -15.26 1.56 -1.62
N SER A 9 -15.55 0.68 -2.57
CA SER A 9 -16.94 0.26 -2.82
C SER A 9 -17.18 -1.20 -2.42
N TYR A 10 -16.40 -2.13 -2.94
CA TYR A 10 -16.70 -3.55 -2.75
C TYR A 10 -16.46 -4.02 -1.31
N LEU A 11 -15.24 -3.84 -0.77
CA LEU A 11 -14.92 -4.33 0.58
C LEU A 11 -15.60 -3.50 1.66
N SER A 12 -15.57 -2.17 1.55
CA SER A 12 -16.21 -1.30 2.54
C SER A 12 -17.72 -1.54 2.63
N ASN A 13 -18.41 -1.68 1.50
CA ASN A 13 -19.85 -1.99 1.50
C ASN A 13 -20.16 -3.38 2.11
N ARG A 14 -19.32 -4.37 1.86
CA ARG A 14 -19.50 -5.70 2.48
C ARG A 14 -19.27 -5.64 3.98
N PHE A 15 -18.27 -4.90 4.44
CA PHE A 15 -17.98 -4.72 5.85
C PHE A 15 -19.16 -4.03 6.58
N LEU A 16 -19.65 -2.92 6.03
CA LEU A 16 -20.80 -2.20 6.59
C LEU A 16 -22.06 -3.04 6.60
N LYS A 17 -22.35 -3.79 5.52
CA LYS A 17 -23.51 -4.71 5.46
C LYS A 17 -23.41 -5.88 6.46
N ALA A 18 -22.19 -6.24 6.85
CA ALA A 18 -21.94 -7.24 7.90
C ALA A 18 -22.06 -6.65 9.32
N GLY A 19 -22.47 -5.38 9.47
CA GLY A 19 -22.60 -4.71 10.76
C GLY A 19 -21.35 -3.99 11.25
N GLY A 20 -20.31 -3.92 10.44
CA GLY A 20 -19.09 -3.19 10.78
C GLY A 20 -19.30 -1.66 10.77
N THR A 21 -18.53 -0.94 11.56
CA THR A 21 -18.52 0.52 11.62
C THR A 21 -17.18 1.08 11.16
N LEU A 22 -17.20 2.13 10.34
CA LEU A 22 -16.02 2.87 9.92
C LEU A 22 -16.02 4.24 10.62
N THR A 23 -14.94 4.53 11.34
CA THR A 23 -14.75 5.80 12.04
C THR A 23 -13.41 6.38 11.66
N GLU A 24 -13.37 7.64 11.29
CA GLU A 24 -12.13 8.38 11.07
C GLU A 24 -11.60 8.89 12.41
N LYS A 25 -10.40 8.45 12.79
CA LYS A 25 -9.75 8.83 14.04
C LYS A 25 -8.24 8.85 13.88
N THR A 26 -7.59 9.87 14.43
CA THR A 26 -6.13 9.97 14.52
C THR A 26 -5.68 9.59 15.91
N PHE A 27 -4.67 8.74 16.00
CA PHE A 27 -3.99 8.39 17.24
C PHE A 27 -2.60 8.99 17.24
N SER A 28 -2.26 9.70 18.30
CA SER A 28 -0.92 10.30 18.49
C SER A 28 0.02 9.37 19.21
N THR A 29 -0.51 8.49 20.05
CA THR A 29 0.25 7.50 20.82
C THR A 29 -0.36 6.10 20.65
N TRP A 30 0.42 5.08 21.00
CA TRP A 30 -0.08 3.72 21.01
C TRP A 30 -1.11 3.50 22.12
N GLU A 31 -0.92 4.17 23.25
CA GLU A 31 -1.83 4.18 24.40
C GLU A 31 -3.22 4.68 23.99
N ASP A 32 -3.30 5.77 23.22
CA ASP A 32 -4.59 6.28 22.70
C ASP A 32 -5.32 5.24 21.85
N ALA A 33 -4.57 4.47 21.04
CA ALA A 33 -5.14 3.40 20.22
C ALA A 33 -5.63 2.22 21.07
N LEU A 34 -4.89 1.87 22.12
CA LEU A 34 -5.28 0.83 23.08
C LEU A 34 -6.53 1.22 23.88
N GLU A 35 -6.59 2.45 24.39
CA GLU A 35 -7.76 2.95 25.13
C GLU A 35 -9.02 2.99 24.26
N ALA A 36 -8.87 3.34 22.99
CA ALA A 36 -9.98 3.38 22.05
C ALA A 36 -10.45 2.01 21.57
N SER A 37 -9.68 0.95 21.84
CA SER A 37 -10.03 -0.42 21.45
C SER A 37 -10.76 -1.14 22.59
N GLU A 38 -11.56 -2.14 22.22
CA GLU A 38 -12.15 -3.09 23.17
C GLU A 38 -11.11 -4.16 23.59
N ALA A 39 -11.53 -5.39 23.84
CA ALA A 39 -10.65 -6.48 24.25
C ALA A 39 -9.67 -6.93 23.15
N THR A 40 -9.97 -6.64 21.89
CA THR A 40 -9.20 -7.08 20.73
C THR A 40 -8.87 -5.91 19.82
N LEU A 41 -7.63 -5.84 19.36
CA LEU A 41 -7.13 -4.83 18.43
C LEU A 41 -6.32 -5.48 17.29
N VAL A 42 -6.67 -5.17 16.05
CA VAL A 42 -5.83 -5.54 14.89
C VAL A 42 -5.14 -4.29 14.35
N ASN A 43 -3.83 -4.24 14.53
CA ASN A 43 -3.01 -3.11 14.06
C ASN A 43 -2.58 -3.30 12.60
N CYS A 44 -3.15 -2.51 11.71
CA CYS A 44 -2.82 -2.44 10.29
C CYS A 44 -2.30 -1.05 9.88
N THR A 45 -1.67 -0.29 10.78
CA THR A 45 -1.27 1.11 10.55
C THR A 45 -0.10 1.30 9.59
N GLY A 46 0.52 0.22 9.11
CA GLY A 46 1.61 0.29 8.13
C GLY A 46 2.78 1.13 8.62
N LEU A 47 3.17 2.19 7.89
CA LEU A 47 4.25 3.10 8.31
C LEU A 47 3.92 3.88 9.60
N GLY A 48 2.64 4.03 9.96
CA GLY A 48 2.27 4.64 11.24
C GLY A 48 2.80 3.88 12.45
N SER A 49 3.03 2.57 12.34
CA SER A 49 3.64 1.76 13.40
C SER A 49 5.11 2.16 13.69
N PHE A 50 5.79 2.85 12.78
CA PHE A 50 7.13 3.39 13.03
C PHE A 50 7.13 4.38 14.21
N GLU A 51 6.13 5.26 14.25
CA GLU A 51 5.97 6.23 15.34
C GLU A 51 5.19 5.65 16.51
N LEU A 52 4.03 5.05 16.27
CA LEU A 52 3.15 4.54 17.31
C LEU A 52 3.79 3.45 18.18
N LEU A 53 4.51 2.53 17.58
CA LEU A 53 5.16 1.39 18.27
C LEU A 53 6.67 1.53 18.38
N GLN A 54 7.26 2.63 17.88
CA GLN A 54 8.71 2.78 17.74
C GLN A 54 9.36 1.60 17.00
N ASP A 55 8.65 1.01 16.02
CA ASP A 55 9.17 -0.11 15.23
C ASP A 55 10.21 0.37 14.22
N LYS A 56 11.47 0.43 14.66
CA LYS A 56 12.61 0.87 13.83
C LYS A 56 13.00 -0.12 12.71
N ALA A 57 12.38 -1.30 12.67
CA ALA A 57 12.53 -2.23 11.55
C ALA A 57 11.71 -1.82 10.32
N LEU A 58 10.73 -0.88 10.49
CA LEU A 58 10.01 -0.27 9.39
C LEU A 58 10.84 0.80 8.69
N TYR A 59 10.71 0.85 7.38
CA TYR A 59 11.27 1.89 6.54
C TYR A 59 10.35 2.19 5.35
N PRO A 60 10.33 3.42 4.84
CA PRO A 60 9.55 3.73 3.66
C PRO A 60 10.20 3.17 2.41
N VAL A 61 9.39 2.67 1.48
CA VAL A 61 9.81 2.38 0.11
C VAL A 61 9.05 3.34 -0.80
N ARG A 62 9.72 4.43 -1.14
CA ARG A 62 9.16 5.49 -1.97
C ARG A 62 8.97 5.02 -3.40
N GLY A 63 7.81 5.27 -3.97
CA GLY A 63 7.52 5.09 -5.38
C GLY A 63 6.83 6.32 -5.96
N GLN A 64 7.14 6.64 -7.21
CA GLN A 64 6.49 7.70 -7.97
C GLN A 64 5.90 7.11 -9.24
N VAL A 65 4.71 7.53 -9.59
CA VAL A 65 4.02 7.12 -10.81
C VAL A 65 3.45 8.34 -11.54
N LEU A 66 3.24 8.19 -12.83
CA LEU A 66 2.50 9.12 -13.66
C LEU A 66 1.18 8.46 -14.03
N GLN A 67 0.10 9.20 -13.98
CA GLN A 67 -1.23 8.74 -14.38
C GLN A 67 -1.79 9.70 -15.42
N SER A 68 -2.36 9.16 -16.49
CA SER A 68 -3.18 9.91 -17.45
C SER A 68 -4.54 9.25 -17.61
N LYS A 69 -5.57 10.06 -17.82
CA LYS A 69 -6.91 9.61 -18.18
C LYS A 69 -7.21 9.78 -19.66
N SER A 70 -6.38 10.54 -20.35
CA SER A 70 -6.54 10.84 -21.79
C SER A 70 -5.99 9.75 -22.71
N VAL A 71 -5.13 8.88 -22.19
CA VAL A 71 -4.52 7.78 -22.93
C VAL A 71 -5.08 6.44 -22.46
N GLN A 72 -5.41 5.58 -23.43
CA GLN A 72 -5.80 4.20 -23.19
C GLN A 72 -4.78 3.27 -23.83
N VAL A 73 -4.32 2.29 -23.06
CA VAL A 73 -3.48 1.19 -23.54
C VAL A 73 -4.18 -0.12 -23.23
N ASP A 74 -3.99 -1.10 -24.08
CA ASP A 74 -4.70 -2.37 -24.02
C ASP A 74 -3.89 -3.45 -23.28
N GLU A 75 -2.57 -3.27 -23.22
CA GLU A 75 -1.65 -4.27 -22.70
C GLU A 75 -0.83 -3.74 -21.53
N PHE A 76 -0.61 -4.61 -20.54
CA PHE A 76 0.40 -4.41 -19.50
C PHE A 76 1.77 -4.73 -20.08
N VAL A 77 2.69 -3.78 -19.97
CA VAL A 77 4.08 -3.97 -20.37
C VAL A 77 4.99 -3.69 -19.19
N LEU A 78 5.95 -4.57 -18.96
CA LEU A 78 6.99 -4.42 -17.93
C LEU A 78 8.35 -4.71 -18.54
N SER A 79 9.29 -3.79 -18.38
CA SER A 79 10.72 -4.02 -18.55
C SER A 79 11.39 -3.94 -17.17
N ALA A 80 11.80 -5.09 -16.64
CA ALA A 80 12.42 -5.17 -15.32
C ALA A 80 13.92 -4.81 -15.35
N ASP A 81 14.60 -5.17 -16.45
CA ASP A 81 16.06 -5.14 -16.57
C ASP A 81 16.57 -4.01 -17.46
N HIS A 82 15.79 -2.93 -17.62
CA HIS A 82 16.27 -1.78 -18.39
C HIS A 82 17.47 -1.13 -17.68
N PRO A 83 18.53 -0.72 -18.41
CA PRO A 83 19.75 -0.14 -17.81
C PRO A 83 19.48 1.08 -16.93
N GLU A 84 18.47 1.87 -17.27
CA GLU A 84 18.05 3.02 -16.48
C GLU A 84 17.04 2.66 -15.37
N GLY A 85 16.87 1.39 -15.06
CA GLY A 85 15.95 0.85 -14.06
C GLY A 85 14.58 0.45 -14.61
N SER A 86 13.85 -0.34 -13.86
CA SER A 86 12.56 -0.88 -14.28
C SER A 86 11.56 0.18 -14.72
N ILE A 87 10.70 -0.20 -15.64
CA ILE A 87 9.59 0.62 -16.14
C ILE A 87 8.40 -0.27 -16.46
N TYR A 88 7.20 0.18 -16.16
CA TYR A 88 5.96 -0.48 -16.56
C TYR A 88 4.93 0.50 -17.10
N VAL A 89 4.12 0.00 -18.02
CA VAL A 89 2.91 0.63 -18.53
C VAL A 89 1.74 -0.22 -18.08
N LEU A 90 0.84 0.34 -17.26
CA LEU A 90 -0.23 -0.40 -16.62
C LEU A 90 -1.59 0.16 -17.02
N PRO A 91 -2.37 -0.56 -17.85
CA PRO A 91 -3.70 -0.14 -18.22
C PRO A 91 -4.63 -0.05 -17.01
N ARG A 92 -5.50 0.94 -17.04
CA ARG A 92 -6.59 1.14 -16.09
C ARG A 92 -7.91 1.29 -16.84
N ARG A 93 -9.03 1.07 -16.16
CA ARG A 93 -10.36 1.27 -16.76
C ARG A 93 -10.50 2.65 -17.41
N ASN A 94 -9.97 3.68 -16.77
CA ASN A 94 -10.07 5.06 -17.21
C ASN A 94 -8.65 5.66 -17.32
N GLY A 95 -7.80 5.13 -18.21
CA GLY A 95 -6.48 5.67 -18.46
C GLY A 95 -5.34 4.68 -18.29
N VAL A 96 -4.16 5.21 -17.98
CA VAL A 96 -2.92 4.45 -17.85
C VAL A 96 -2.10 4.94 -16.66
N ILE A 97 -1.34 4.04 -16.05
CA ILE A 97 -0.32 4.37 -15.07
C ILE A 97 1.05 3.95 -15.60
N LEU A 98 1.99 4.89 -15.58
CA LEU A 98 3.39 4.65 -15.83
C LEU A 98 4.14 4.65 -14.50
N GLY A 99 5.04 3.72 -14.32
CA GLY A 99 5.83 3.67 -13.12
C GLY A 99 7.05 2.78 -13.27
N GLY A 100 7.90 2.80 -12.27
CA GLY A 100 9.09 1.99 -12.22
C GLY A 100 10.10 2.57 -11.25
N GLY A 101 10.92 1.69 -10.72
CA GLY A 101 11.86 2.04 -9.68
C GLY A 101 11.22 2.29 -8.32
N SER A 102 12.06 2.20 -7.31
CA SER A 102 11.69 2.54 -5.94
C SER A 102 12.94 2.96 -5.17
N ARG A 103 12.77 3.76 -4.12
CA ARG A 103 13.87 4.19 -3.25
C ARG A 103 13.54 3.84 -1.81
N SER A 104 14.33 2.95 -1.21
CA SER A 104 14.19 2.54 0.19
C SER A 104 14.78 3.59 1.13
N GLY A 105 14.16 3.76 2.30
CA GLY A 105 14.61 4.69 3.33
C GLY A 105 14.30 6.16 3.06
N VAL A 106 13.60 6.49 1.98
CA VAL A 106 13.28 7.86 1.58
C VAL A 106 11.86 8.22 2.03
N TRP A 107 11.74 9.13 3.02
CA TRP A 107 10.47 9.62 3.56
C TRP A 107 9.86 10.76 2.75
N ASP A 108 10.66 11.40 1.90
CA ASP A 108 10.21 12.53 1.10
C ASP A 108 9.11 12.13 0.11
N LYS A 109 8.05 12.92 0.05
CA LYS A 109 6.90 12.78 -0.87
C LYS A 109 6.90 13.83 -1.97
N GLN A 110 7.94 14.66 -2.08
CA GLN A 110 8.01 15.64 -3.16
C GLN A 110 8.14 14.94 -4.51
N ILE A 111 7.55 15.54 -5.53
CA ILE A 111 7.67 15.06 -6.89
C ILE A 111 9.11 15.25 -7.37
N ASP A 112 9.67 14.18 -7.93
CA ASP A 112 10.96 14.19 -8.58
C ASP A 112 10.74 14.35 -10.10
N PRO A 113 11.01 15.54 -10.67
CA PRO A 113 10.77 15.80 -12.08
C PRO A 113 11.72 15.00 -13.00
N VAL A 114 12.93 14.71 -12.54
CA VAL A 114 13.90 13.91 -13.32
C VAL A 114 13.41 12.46 -13.43
N HIS A 115 12.91 11.91 -12.33
CA HIS A 115 12.29 10.59 -12.34
C HIS A 115 11.02 10.56 -13.22
N ALA A 116 10.21 11.61 -13.20
CA ALA A 116 9.01 11.70 -14.02
C ALA A 116 9.35 11.70 -15.52
N GLU A 117 10.30 12.53 -15.93
CA GLU A 117 10.74 12.62 -17.33
C GLU A 117 11.35 11.31 -17.82
N ARG A 118 12.23 10.69 -17.01
CA ARG A 118 12.76 9.37 -17.31
C ARG A 118 11.63 8.35 -17.52
N THR A 119 10.65 8.31 -16.60
CA THR A 119 9.53 7.35 -16.66
C THR A 119 8.71 7.55 -17.94
N ARG A 120 8.40 8.79 -18.29
CA ARG A 120 7.66 9.14 -19.52
C ARG A 120 8.42 8.69 -20.77
N ARG A 121 9.69 9.02 -20.86
CA ARG A 121 10.54 8.67 -22.00
C ARG A 121 10.66 7.16 -22.20
N LEU A 122 10.92 6.41 -21.12
CA LEU A 122 11.03 4.95 -21.21
C LEU A 122 9.68 4.28 -21.52
N ALA A 123 8.58 4.80 -20.99
CA ALA A 123 7.25 4.26 -21.29
C ALA A 123 6.88 4.46 -22.76
N ALA A 124 7.24 5.59 -23.37
CA ALA A 124 7.01 5.84 -24.79
C ALA A 124 7.77 4.85 -25.70
N MET A 125 8.90 4.32 -25.25
CA MET A 125 9.61 3.24 -25.96
C MET A 125 8.89 1.89 -25.90
N LEU A 126 8.13 1.65 -24.81
CA LEU A 126 7.36 0.42 -24.62
C LEU A 126 5.97 0.50 -25.26
N SER A 127 5.38 1.68 -25.32
CA SER A 127 4.06 1.91 -25.91
C SER A 127 4.00 3.32 -26.48
N THR A 128 3.92 3.43 -27.80
CA THR A 128 3.87 4.72 -28.52
C THR A 128 2.70 5.60 -28.06
N LYS A 129 1.55 5.00 -27.73
CA LYS A 129 0.37 5.71 -27.21
C LYS A 129 0.68 6.57 -25.99
N THR A 130 1.66 6.18 -25.15
CA THR A 130 2.03 6.95 -23.96
C THR A 130 2.84 8.20 -24.28
N GLY A 131 3.36 8.32 -25.47
CA GLY A 131 4.04 9.53 -25.98
C GLY A 131 3.09 10.57 -26.58
N GLU A 132 1.80 10.26 -26.74
CA GLU A 132 0.81 11.11 -27.44
C GLU A 132 0.16 12.17 -26.53
N THR A 133 0.54 12.23 -25.26
CA THR A 133 -0.04 13.19 -24.29
C THR A 133 1.00 13.76 -23.34
N ASP A 134 0.76 14.99 -22.91
CA ASP A 134 1.46 15.66 -21.80
C ASP A 134 0.57 15.79 -20.55
N ASP A 135 -0.65 15.23 -20.56
CA ASP A 135 -1.60 15.23 -19.44
C ASP A 135 -1.22 14.13 -18.42
N TRP A 136 -0.15 14.39 -17.66
CA TRP A 136 0.36 13.48 -16.65
C TRP A 136 0.20 14.03 -15.24
N GLU A 137 -0.67 13.41 -14.44
CA GLU A 137 -0.73 13.61 -13.00
C GLU A 137 0.35 12.77 -12.31
N MET A 138 1.23 13.42 -11.54
CA MET A 138 2.29 12.74 -10.80
C MET A 138 1.84 12.42 -9.38
N LYS A 139 2.07 11.18 -8.93
CA LYS A 139 1.73 10.72 -7.58
C LYS A 139 2.92 10.06 -6.92
N VAL A 140 3.13 10.38 -5.65
CA VAL A 140 4.16 9.77 -4.82
C VAL A 140 3.51 9.04 -3.66
N GLY A 141 3.96 7.81 -3.43
CA GLY A 141 3.51 6.99 -2.32
C GLY A 141 4.69 6.36 -1.57
N LEU A 142 4.47 6.11 -0.28
CA LEU A 142 5.42 5.39 0.58
C LEU A 142 4.80 4.04 0.95
N ARG A 143 5.51 2.97 0.64
CA ARG A 143 5.12 1.61 1.01
C ARG A 143 5.78 1.24 2.33
N PRO A 144 5.10 0.52 3.23
CA PRO A 144 5.66 0.09 4.51
C PRO A 144 6.64 -1.08 4.30
N GLY A 145 7.92 -0.78 4.13
CA GLY A 145 8.98 -1.78 4.01
C GLY A 145 9.35 -2.33 5.39
N ARG A 146 9.55 -3.64 5.47
CA ARG A 146 10.11 -4.34 6.62
C ARG A 146 10.78 -5.62 6.12
N LYS A 147 11.89 -6.04 6.75
CA LYS A 147 12.63 -7.25 6.35
C LYS A 147 11.74 -8.51 6.44
N GLN A 148 10.90 -8.58 7.47
CA GLN A 148 9.87 -9.60 7.65
C GLN A 148 8.54 -8.91 7.91
N ILE A 149 7.49 -9.38 7.27
CA ILE A 149 6.13 -8.92 7.57
C ILE A 149 5.85 -9.23 9.05
N ARG A 150 5.27 -8.25 9.75
CA ARG A 150 4.80 -8.45 11.09
C ARG A 150 3.34 -8.90 11.03
N CYS A 151 3.10 -10.20 11.11
CA CYS A 151 1.79 -10.81 11.26
C CYS A 151 1.86 -11.73 12.48
N GLU A 152 1.63 -11.18 13.68
CA GLU A 152 1.86 -11.84 14.94
C GLU A 152 0.94 -11.33 16.04
N ARG A 153 0.66 -12.19 17.02
CA ARG A 153 -0.10 -11.87 18.21
C ARG A 153 0.80 -11.28 19.30
N ASP A 154 0.27 -10.31 20.04
CA ASP A 154 0.89 -9.67 21.21
C ASP A 154 -0.17 -9.49 22.31
N ASP A 155 0.05 -10.06 23.47
CA ASP A 155 -0.85 -9.96 24.63
C ASP A 155 -0.24 -9.09 25.75
N SER A 156 0.85 -8.36 25.48
CA SER A 156 1.62 -7.60 26.48
C SER A 156 0.86 -6.48 27.15
N ALA A 157 -0.17 -5.91 26.51
CA ALA A 157 -0.97 -4.79 27.01
C ALA A 157 -2.26 -5.22 27.76
N GLY A 158 -2.41 -6.49 28.13
CA GLY A 158 -3.63 -7.01 28.76
C GLY A 158 -4.83 -7.10 27.82
N LYS A 159 -4.59 -6.94 26.51
CA LYS A 159 -5.55 -7.09 25.41
C LYS A 159 -4.98 -8.02 24.36
N THR A 160 -5.84 -8.68 23.60
CA THR A 160 -5.37 -9.43 22.44
C THR A 160 -5.09 -8.47 21.29
N ILE A 161 -3.84 -8.32 20.92
CA ILE A 161 -3.39 -7.48 19.81
C ILE A 161 -2.85 -8.38 18.69
N VAL A 162 -3.25 -8.14 17.45
CA VAL A 162 -2.62 -8.77 16.30
C VAL A 162 -2.06 -7.69 15.40
N HIS A 163 -0.75 -7.70 15.18
CA HIS A 163 -0.07 -6.82 14.24
C HIS A 163 -0.14 -7.41 12.83
N ASN A 164 -0.44 -6.59 11.84
CA ASN A 164 -0.48 -7.01 10.42
C ASN A 164 -0.02 -5.87 9.53
N TYR A 165 1.31 -5.71 9.39
CA TYR A 165 1.91 -4.65 8.59
C TYR A 165 3.32 -5.00 8.07
N GLY A 166 3.91 -4.11 7.25
CA GLY A 166 5.26 -4.27 6.73
C GLY A 166 5.33 -5.02 5.39
N HIS A 167 4.26 -5.02 4.61
CA HIS A 167 4.12 -5.80 3.38
C HIS A 167 4.81 -5.19 2.16
N THR A 168 5.48 -4.05 2.29
CA THR A 168 6.11 -3.32 1.17
C THR A 168 5.12 -3.08 0.02
N GLY A 169 5.40 -3.59 -1.17
CA GLY A 169 4.53 -3.48 -2.34
C GLY A 169 3.53 -4.63 -2.51
N ALA A 170 3.59 -5.66 -1.65
CA ALA A 170 2.81 -6.89 -1.78
C ALA A 170 1.51 -6.92 -0.97
N GLY A 171 1.16 -5.83 -0.27
CA GLY A 171 0.05 -5.82 0.68
C GLY A 171 -1.30 -6.27 0.09
N VAL A 172 -1.62 -5.85 -1.13
CA VAL A 172 -2.86 -6.29 -1.81
C VAL A 172 -2.81 -7.77 -2.17
N THR A 173 -1.69 -8.24 -2.70
CA THR A 173 -1.49 -9.65 -3.08
C THR A 173 -1.64 -10.58 -1.89
N LEU A 174 -1.12 -10.19 -0.74
CA LEU A 174 -1.10 -11.00 0.48
C LEU A 174 -2.35 -10.79 1.36
N SER A 175 -3.20 -9.81 1.06
CA SER A 175 -4.26 -9.32 1.95
C SER A 175 -5.19 -10.43 2.48
N TRP A 176 -5.65 -11.34 1.61
CA TRP A 176 -6.54 -12.43 2.03
C TRP A 176 -5.83 -13.52 2.83
N GLY A 177 -4.56 -13.80 2.50
CA GLY A 177 -3.73 -14.73 3.28
C GLY A 177 -3.49 -14.19 4.69
N CYS A 178 -3.05 -12.92 4.78
CA CYS A 178 -2.84 -12.25 6.06
C CYS A 178 -4.13 -12.11 6.88
N ALA A 179 -5.27 -11.81 6.24
CA ALA A 179 -6.55 -11.74 6.95
C ALA A 179 -6.93 -13.10 7.58
N ARG A 180 -6.66 -14.21 6.89
CA ARG A 180 -6.89 -15.55 7.40
C ARG A 180 -5.96 -15.87 8.57
N GLU A 181 -4.68 -15.50 8.46
CA GLU A 181 -3.71 -15.66 9.55
C GLU A 181 -4.11 -14.84 10.79
N VAL A 182 -4.52 -13.60 10.61
CA VAL A 182 -5.05 -12.75 11.69
C VAL A 182 -6.21 -13.43 12.40
N LEU A 183 -7.17 -14.01 11.67
CA LEU A 183 -8.29 -14.74 12.26
C LEU A 183 -7.82 -15.98 13.05
N SER A 184 -6.84 -16.73 12.57
CA SER A 184 -6.23 -17.85 13.28
C SER A 184 -5.63 -17.41 14.62
N LEU A 185 -4.80 -16.37 14.58
CA LEU A 185 -4.15 -15.79 15.77
C LEU A 185 -5.14 -15.28 16.82
N LEU A 186 -6.29 -14.75 16.38
CA LEU A 186 -7.37 -14.33 17.28
C LEU A 186 -8.10 -15.52 17.90
N SER A 187 -8.22 -16.65 17.19
CA SER A 187 -8.96 -17.82 17.63
C SER A 187 -8.17 -18.67 18.66
N GLU A 188 -6.85 -18.61 18.64
CA GLU A 188 -5.99 -19.35 19.60
C GLU A 188 -6.22 -18.96 21.07
N SER A 189 -6.85 -17.82 21.34
CA SER A 189 -7.19 -17.38 22.68
C SER A 189 -8.38 -18.11 23.32
N GLN A 190 -9.15 -18.90 22.57
CA GLN A 190 -10.35 -19.60 23.08
C GLN A 190 -10.07 -21.04 23.55
N LEU A 191 -8.81 -21.48 23.51
CA LEU A 191 -8.41 -22.86 23.84
C LEU A 191 -7.64 -22.99 25.18
N HIS A 192 -7.63 -21.95 26.02
CA HIS A 192 -6.99 -22.00 27.36
C HIS A 192 -7.93 -21.57 28.46
#